data_3af3aab735783e862a93c27c477689ef
#
_entry.id   3af3aab735783e862a93c27c477689ef
#
_cell.length_a   1.000
_cell.length_b   1.000
_cell.length_c   1.000
_cell.angle_alpha   90.00
_cell.angle_beta   90.00
_cell.angle_gamma   90.00
#
_symmetry.space_group_name_H-M   'P 1'
#
loop_
_entity.id
_entity.type
_entity.pdbx_description
1 polymer ?
#
loop_
_entity_poly.entity_id
_entity_poly.type
_entity_poly.pdbx_seq_one_letter_code
_entity_poly.pdbx_strand_id
1 'polypeptide(L)'
;MPDNYSVAIETGGYRLLELFAERCGDDAAVTITDGDGHQIASHAMPVAERRHRFLIPVPTSVCLTVRARQLTVRFAYLSECENLLDEGVRFISMNPYDNEWDTQPTLEQIYDRFARPAAHFEPFARWMNDPNGLCRFQGRYHLFYQFNPYGFGWDNMHWGHAVSRDLVHWTHLPIFLEPQPELHIDERIVGGAFSGSAVTVDACDNPCKGDDAAAIRLYLTRHLETRGDES
;
A
#
# COMPACT_ATOMS: atom_id res chain seq x y z
N MET A 1 -4.97 -13.23 -20.07
CA MET A 1 -3.93 -13.16 -19.05
C MET A 1 -4.00 -14.42 -18.21
N PRO A 2 -2.93 -14.98 -17.69
CA PRO A 2 -3.09 -16.15 -16.84
C PRO A 2 -3.90 -15.76 -15.60
N ASP A 3 -5.04 -16.38 -15.44
CA ASP A 3 -5.95 -16.16 -14.31
C ASP A 3 -5.39 -16.72 -12.99
N ASN A 4 -4.17 -17.26 -13.02
CA ASN A 4 -3.49 -17.85 -11.88
C ASN A 4 -1.99 -17.63 -12.01
N TYR A 5 -1.41 -17.03 -10.99
CA TYR A 5 0.04 -16.88 -10.87
C TYR A 5 0.50 -17.05 -9.42
N SER A 6 1.78 -17.36 -9.25
CA SER A 6 2.36 -17.55 -7.91
C SER A 6 3.72 -16.91 -7.82
N VAL A 7 4.06 -16.47 -6.62
CA VAL A 7 5.37 -15.90 -6.28
C VAL A 7 5.85 -16.50 -4.97
N ALA A 8 7.14 -16.79 -4.89
CA ALA A 8 7.81 -17.14 -3.65
C ALA A 8 8.25 -15.85 -2.95
N ILE A 9 8.00 -15.75 -1.64
CA ILE A 9 8.38 -14.61 -0.83
C ILE A 9 9.10 -15.08 0.44
N GLU A 10 10.10 -14.32 0.87
CA GLU A 10 10.72 -14.50 2.18
C GLU A 10 10.16 -13.46 3.13
N THR A 11 9.58 -13.88 4.25
CA THR A 11 8.92 -12.97 5.19
C THR A 11 9.91 -12.14 6.03
N GLY A 12 11.11 -12.69 6.33
CA GLY A 12 12.05 -12.01 7.21
C GLY A 12 11.41 -11.66 8.55
N GLY A 13 11.57 -10.44 9.01
CA GLY A 13 10.97 -9.92 10.26
C GLY A 13 9.52 -9.46 10.14
N TYR A 14 8.91 -9.53 8.96
CA TYR A 14 7.56 -9.02 8.70
C TYR A 14 6.47 -10.03 9.07
N ARG A 15 5.32 -9.54 9.54
CA ARG A 15 4.21 -10.34 10.07
C ARG A 15 2.91 -10.19 9.30
N LEU A 16 2.82 -9.24 8.36
CA LEU A 16 1.60 -8.98 7.59
C LEU A 16 1.95 -8.89 6.10
N LEU A 17 1.24 -9.64 5.28
CA LEU A 17 1.23 -9.52 3.83
C LEU A 17 0.00 -8.71 3.40
N GLU A 18 0.20 -7.65 2.65
CA GLU A 18 -0.84 -6.80 2.11
C GLU A 18 -0.87 -6.87 0.60
N LEU A 19 -2.04 -7.20 0.05
CA LEU A 19 -2.25 -7.35 -1.39
C LEU A 19 -3.43 -6.49 -1.84
N PHE A 20 -3.22 -5.63 -2.80
CA PHE A 20 -4.26 -4.85 -3.48
C PHE A 20 -4.58 -5.51 -4.81
N ALA A 21 -5.76 -6.11 -4.93
CA ALA A 21 -6.12 -6.94 -6.07
C ALA A 21 -7.47 -6.57 -6.67
N GLU A 22 -7.57 -6.80 -7.98
CA GLU A 22 -8.82 -6.68 -8.76
C GLU A 22 -9.32 -8.06 -9.16
N ARG A 23 -10.63 -8.25 -9.10
CA ARG A 23 -11.31 -9.47 -9.50
C ARG A 23 -11.24 -9.68 -11.01
N CYS A 24 -10.93 -10.91 -11.43
CA CYS A 24 -10.96 -11.34 -12.83
C CYS A 24 -11.97 -12.47 -13.09
N GLY A 25 -12.53 -13.07 -12.03
CA GLY A 25 -13.51 -14.15 -12.12
C GLY A 25 -14.20 -14.45 -10.79
N ASP A 26 -15.15 -15.38 -10.81
CA ASP A 26 -16.02 -15.64 -9.67
C ASP A 26 -15.32 -16.31 -8.49
N ASP A 27 -14.30 -17.13 -8.77
CA ASP A 27 -13.53 -17.88 -7.76
C ASP A 27 -12.26 -17.14 -7.30
N ALA A 28 -12.32 -15.81 -7.26
CA ALA A 28 -11.20 -14.94 -6.90
C ALA A 28 -10.71 -15.22 -5.47
N ALA A 29 -9.45 -15.64 -5.31
CA ALA A 29 -8.87 -15.99 -4.02
C ALA A 29 -7.35 -15.87 -4.00
N VAL A 30 -6.81 -15.65 -2.79
CA VAL A 30 -5.38 -15.76 -2.48
C VAL A 30 -5.17 -16.99 -1.60
N THR A 31 -4.18 -17.81 -1.94
CA THR A 31 -3.76 -18.97 -1.14
C THR A 31 -2.29 -18.85 -0.82
N ILE A 32 -1.92 -19.14 0.42
CA ILE A 32 -0.54 -19.15 0.89
C ILE A 32 -0.16 -20.56 1.32
N THR A 33 0.98 -21.03 0.84
CA THR A 33 1.58 -22.32 1.25
C THR A 33 2.98 -22.10 1.81
N ASP A 34 3.41 -23.00 2.69
CA ASP A 34 4.80 -23.07 3.15
C ASP A 34 5.74 -23.68 2.09
N GLY A 35 7.02 -23.85 2.47
CA GLY A 35 8.05 -24.45 1.61
C GLY A 35 7.81 -25.90 1.26
N ASP A 36 7.03 -26.63 2.06
CA ASP A 36 6.65 -28.04 1.83
C ASP A 36 5.34 -28.17 1.03
N GLY A 37 4.71 -27.03 0.69
CA GLY A 37 3.47 -26.99 -0.08
C GLY A 37 2.20 -27.15 0.77
N HIS A 38 2.30 -27.15 2.11
CA HIS A 38 1.11 -27.16 2.97
C HIS A 38 0.45 -25.79 2.96
N GLN A 39 -0.87 -25.79 2.83
CA GLN A 39 -1.66 -24.57 2.84
C GLN A 39 -1.70 -23.97 4.25
N ILE A 40 -1.17 -22.75 4.39
CA ILE A 40 -1.19 -21.96 5.64
C ILE A 40 -2.48 -21.13 5.73
N ALA A 41 -2.86 -20.49 4.62
CA ALA A 41 -4.01 -19.59 4.55
C ALA A 41 -4.68 -19.66 3.18
N SER A 42 -5.98 -19.37 3.15
CA SER A 42 -6.75 -19.14 1.93
C SER A 42 -7.84 -18.12 2.19
N HIS A 43 -7.87 -17.07 1.38
CA HIS A 43 -8.79 -15.94 1.51
C HIS A 43 -9.50 -15.72 0.18
N ALA A 44 -10.82 -15.96 0.17
CA ALA A 44 -11.66 -15.59 -0.95
C ALA A 44 -11.89 -14.08 -0.97
N MET A 45 -11.92 -13.50 -2.14
CA MET A 45 -12.33 -12.10 -2.31
C MET A 45 -13.84 -11.97 -2.09
N PRO A 46 -14.34 -10.97 -1.34
CA PRO A 46 -15.77 -10.74 -1.16
C PRO A 46 -16.51 -10.62 -2.50
N VAL A 47 -17.62 -11.34 -2.66
CA VAL A 47 -18.30 -11.49 -3.98
C VAL A 47 -18.74 -10.15 -4.57
N ALA A 48 -19.16 -9.22 -3.73
CA ALA A 48 -19.62 -7.90 -4.16
C ALA A 48 -18.48 -6.95 -4.58
N GLU A 49 -17.23 -7.28 -4.23
CA GLU A 49 -16.11 -6.39 -4.47
C GLU A 49 -15.41 -6.71 -5.79
N ARG A 50 -15.09 -5.66 -6.54
CA ARG A 50 -14.21 -5.72 -7.73
C ARG A 50 -12.75 -5.43 -7.40
N ARG A 51 -12.49 -4.71 -6.30
CA ARG A 51 -11.18 -4.39 -5.72
C ARG A 51 -11.17 -4.77 -4.26
N HIS A 52 -10.08 -5.30 -3.76
CA HIS A 52 -9.95 -5.72 -2.37
C HIS A 52 -8.51 -5.60 -1.88
N ARG A 53 -8.37 -5.14 -0.63
CA ARG A 53 -7.12 -5.21 0.11
C ARG A 53 -7.14 -6.42 1.02
N PHE A 54 -6.33 -7.42 0.72
CA PHE A 54 -6.10 -8.55 1.60
C PHE A 54 -5.08 -8.17 2.66
N LEU A 55 -5.41 -8.42 3.92
CA LEU A 55 -4.55 -8.28 5.09
C LEU A 55 -4.32 -9.69 5.64
N ILE A 56 -3.17 -10.28 5.37
CA ILE A 56 -2.92 -11.70 5.66
C ILE A 56 -1.75 -11.82 6.64
N PRO A 57 -2.01 -12.23 7.90
CA PRO A 57 -0.94 -12.53 8.85
C PRO A 57 -0.05 -13.65 8.32
N VAL A 58 1.27 -13.46 8.43
CA VAL A 58 2.28 -14.43 7.98
C VAL A 58 3.29 -14.71 9.09
N PRO A 59 3.83 -15.94 9.17
CA PRO A 59 4.93 -16.24 10.08
C PRO A 59 6.21 -15.53 9.64
N THR A 60 7.07 -15.20 10.60
CA THR A 60 8.37 -14.57 10.32
C THR A 60 9.45 -15.60 9.97
N SER A 61 10.46 -15.14 9.22
CA SER A 61 11.67 -15.91 8.90
C SER A 61 11.41 -17.22 8.14
N VAL A 62 10.40 -17.22 7.28
CA VAL A 62 10.04 -18.37 6.43
C VAL A 62 9.91 -17.96 4.96
N CYS A 63 10.09 -18.96 4.09
CA CYS A 63 9.75 -18.82 2.67
C CYS A 63 8.33 -19.31 2.45
N LEU A 64 7.52 -18.52 1.77
CA LEU A 64 6.12 -18.81 1.46
C LEU A 64 5.88 -18.71 -0.05
N THR A 65 4.92 -19.47 -0.54
CA THR A 65 4.40 -19.30 -1.90
C THR A 65 3.00 -18.66 -1.82
N VAL A 66 2.86 -17.48 -2.41
CA VAL A 66 1.59 -16.78 -2.55
C VAL A 66 1.02 -17.05 -3.93
N ARG A 67 -0.20 -17.59 -4.00
CA ARG A 67 -0.92 -17.86 -5.24
C ARG A 67 -2.15 -16.98 -5.34
N ALA A 68 -2.27 -16.25 -6.43
CA ALA A 68 -3.47 -15.51 -6.80
C ALA A 68 -4.23 -16.30 -7.86
N ARG A 69 -5.51 -16.54 -7.63
CA ARG A 69 -6.43 -17.21 -8.53
C ARG A 69 -7.55 -16.25 -8.91
N GLN A 70 -7.77 -16.07 -10.21
CA GLN A 70 -8.77 -15.16 -10.78
C GLN A 70 -8.72 -13.75 -10.18
N LEU A 71 -7.50 -13.29 -9.91
CA LEU A 71 -7.16 -11.98 -9.38
C LEU A 71 -6.02 -11.37 -10.20
N THR A 72 -6.09 -10.06 -10.45
CA THR A 72 -4.91 -9.27 -10.80
C THR A 72 -4.41 -8.55 -9.57
N VAL A 73 -3.27 -8.97 -9.02
CA VAL A 73 -2.63 -8.23 -7.94
C VAL A 73 -1.94 -7.01 -8.53
N ARG A 74 -2.35 -5.85 -8.07
CA ARG A 74 -1.89 -4.55 -8.58
C ARG A 74 -0.74 -3.99 -7.76
N PHE A 75 -0.74 -4.24 -6.46
CA PHE A 75 0.26 -3.73 -5.53
C PHE A 75 0.37 -4.67 -4.33
N ALA A 76 1.57 -4.93 -3.84
CA ALA A 76 1.79 -5.83 -2.72
C ALA A 76 3.03 -5.45 -1.91
N TYR A 77 2.98 -5.68 -0.61
CA TYR A 77 4.11 -5.51 0.29
C TYR A 77 3.95 -6.30 1.57
N LEU A 78 5.08 -6.53 2.26
CA LEU A 78 5.12 -6.99 3.64
C LEU A 78 5.21 -5.79 4.58
N SER A 79 4.49 -5.85 5.70
CA SER A 79 4.43 -4.83 6.73
C SER A 79 4.45 -5.44 8.14
N GLU A 80 4.35 -4.61 9.19
CA GLU A 80 4.36 -5.02 10.59
C GLU A 80 5.65 -5.74 11.02
N CYS A 81 6.78 -5.06 10.88
CA CYS A 81 8.04 -5.48 11.50
C CYS A 81 8.36 -4.64 12.76
N GLU A 82 9.34 -5.09 13.53
CA GLU A 82 9.72 -4.47 14.82
C GLU A 82 10.20 -3.02 14.65
N ASN A 83 10.92 -2.72 13.57
CA ASN A 83 11.50 -1.40 13.28
C ASN A 83 10.87 -0.77 12.03
N LEU A 84 9.55 -0.82 11.89
CA LEU A 84 8.83 -0.39 10.68
C LEU A 84 9.18 1.04 10.22
N LEU A 85 9.42 1.97 11.16
CA LEU A 85 9.77 3.35 10.83
C LEU A 85 11.17 3.51 10.22
N ASP A 86 12.06 2.54 10.40
CA ASP A 86 13.40 2.53 9.82
C ASP A 86 13.52 1.58 8.62
N GLU A 87 12.89 0.41 8.70
CA GLU A 87 12.94 -0.60 7.65
C GLU A 87 11.91 -0.36 6.55
N GLY A 88 10.75 0.22 6.90
CA GLY A 88 9.64 0.43 5.98
C GLY A 88 8.92 -0.85 5.59
N VAL A 89 8.05 -0.74 4.60
CA VAL A 89 7.42 -1.90 3.95
C VAL A 89 8.39 -2.54 2.96
N ARG A 90 8.29 -3.86 2.80
CA ARG A 90 9.02 -4.58 1.77
C ARG A 90 8.10 -4.88 0.60
N PHE A 91 8.32 -4.22 -0.53
CA PHE A 91 7.53 -4.42 -1.74
C PHE A 91 7.73 -5.81 -2.34
N ILE A 92 6.65 -6.35 -2.91
CA ILE A 92 6.62 -7.64 -3.57
C ILE A 92 6.07 -7.43 -4.97
N SER A 93 6.78 -7.90 -6.01
CA SER A 93 6.22 -8.01 -7.34
C SER A 93 5.41 -9.30 -7.45
N MET A 94 4.14 -9.14 -7.78
CA MET A 94 3.22 -10.23 -8.07
C MET A 94 2.88 -10.29 -9.57
N ASN A 95 3.57 -9.51 -10.42
CA ASN A 95 3.29 -9.49 -11.85
C ASN A 95 4.19 -10.51 -12.57
N PRO A 96 3.63 -11.57 -13.19
CA PRO A 96 4.43 -12.59 -13.89
C PRO A 96 5.18 -12.06 -15.11
N TYR A 97 4.86 -10.85 -15.58
CA TYR A 97 5.56 -10.19 -16.69
C TYR A 97 6.65 -9.22 -16.22
N ASP A 98 6.79 -9.03 -14.93
CA ASP A 98 7.72 -8.09 -14.32
C ASP A 98 8.97 -8.86 -13.86
N ASN A 99 9.66 -9.49 -14.83
CA ASN A 99 10.83 -10.34 -14.60
C ASN A 99 11.99 -9.61 -13.89
N GLU A 100 11.90 -8.30 -13.78
CA GLU A 100 12.90 -7.48 -13.07
C GLU A 100 12.70 -7.53 -11.55
N TRP A 101 11.56 -8.00 -11.07
CA TRP A 101 11.15 -7.97 -9.66
C TRP A 101 11.03 -9.35 -9.00
N ASP A 102 11.46 -10.42 -9.67
CA ASP A 102 11.44 -11.78 -9.13
C ASP A 102 12.26 -11.94 -7.83
N THR A 103 13.13 -11.00 -7.57
CA THR A 103 13.83 -10.87 -6.30
C THR A 103 13.32 -9.63 -5.58
N GLN A 104 12.91 -9.75 -4.33
CA GLN A 104 12.49 -8.62 -3.49
C GLN A 104 13.61 -7.57 -3.45
N PRO A 105 13.50 -6.46 -4.20
CA PRO A 105 14.60 -5.50 -4.25
C PRO A 105 14.69 -4.78 -2.91
N THR A 106 15.90 -4.57 -2.44
CA THR A 106 16.16 -3.65 -1.34
C THR A 106 15.84 -2.22 -1.77
N LEU A 107 15.62 -1.32 -0.80
CA LEU A 107 15.43 0.11 -1.11
C LEU A 107 16.57 0.65 -1.97
N GLU A 108 17.82 0.26 -1.70
CA GLU A 108 18.99 0.65 -2.46
C GLU A 108 18.89 0.17 -3.92
N GLN A 109 18.51 -1.07 -4.16
CA GLN A 109 18.30 -1.60 -5.52
C GLN A 109 17.16 -0.90 -6.26
N ILE A 110 16.11 -0.46 -5.55
CA ILE A 110 15.02 0.33 -6.12
C ILE A 110 15.53 1.70 -6.57
N TYR A 111 16.29 2.39 -5.72
CA TYR A 111 16.84 3.70 -6.05
C TYR A 111 17.85 3.65 -7.19
N ASP A 112 18.68 2.61 -7.28
CA ASP A 112 19.69 2.47 -8.33
C ASP A 112 19.12 2.09 -9.71
N ARG A 113 18.07 1.26 -9.75
CA ARG A 113 17.57 0.69 -11.01
C ARG A 113 16.78 1.63 -11.90
N PHE A 114 16.07 2.62 -11.34
CA PHE A 114 15.08 3.39 -12.08
C PHE A 114 15.42 4.86 -12.29
N ALA A 115 16.66 5.25 -12.15
CA ALA A 115 17.05 6.65 -12.25
C ALA A 115 16.12 7.56 -11.42
N ARG A 116 15.75 7.09 -10.22
CA ARG A 116 14.89 7.85 -9.33
C ARG A 116 15.54 9.18 -8.97
N PRO A 117 14.75 10.25 -8.87
CA PRO A 117 15.28 11.54 -8.49
C PRO A 117 15.89 11.46 -7.08
N ALA A 118 17.18 11.79 -6.96
CA ALA A 118 17.89 11.76 -5.69
C ALA A 118 17.38 12.79 -4.68
N ALA A 119 16.62 13.80 -5.13
CA ALA A 119 16.20 14.95 -4.33
C ALA A 119 14.66 15.11 -4.23
N HIS A 120 13.89 14.25 -4.88
CA HIS A 120 12.43 14.33 -4.88
C HIS A 120 11.83 13.01 -4.41
N PHE A 121 10.80 13.12 -3.56
CA PHE A 121 10.02 11.96 -3.17
C PHE A 121 9.20 11.44 -4.37
N GLU A 122 9.16 10.13 -4.51
CA GLU A 122 8.23 9.42 -5.39
C GLU A 122 7.79 8.11 -4.73
N PRO A 123 6.57 7.61 -5.04
CA PRO A 123 6.12 6.33 -4.52
C PRO A 123 6.94 5.20 -5.16
N PHE A 124 6.91 4.03 -4.54
CA PHE A 124 7.57 2.84 -5.09
C PHE A 124 7.09 2.49 -6.50
N ALA A 125 5.78 2.51 -6.71
CA ALA A 125 5.11 2.27 -7.98
C ALA A 125 3.73 2.91 -7.95
N ARG A 126 3.02 2.91 -9.10
CA ARG A 126 1.66 3.37 -9.25
C ARG A 126 1.51 4.88 -9.29
N TRP A 127 0.26 5.34 -9.23
CA TRP A 127 -0.07 6.76 -9.37
C TRP A 127 0.05 7.52 -8.05
N MET A 128 0.69 8.66 -8.10
CA MET A 128 0.74 9.65 -7.03
C MET A 128 0.45 11.04 -7.59
N ASN A 129 -0.25 11.88 -6.80
CA ASN A 129 -0.38 13.32 -7.09
C ASN A 129 -0.08 14.16 -5.84
N ASP A 130 -1.07 14.75 -5.17
CA ASP A 130 -0.84 15.77 -4.15
C ASP A 130 -0.14 15.23 -2.90
N PRO A 131 0.92 15.91 -2.42
CA PRO A 131 1.40 15.69 -1.07
C PRO A 131 0.36 16.17 -0.05
N ASN A 132 0.15 15.41 1.01
CA ASN A 132 -0.80 15.68 2.07
C ASN A 132 -0.10 15.73 3.42
N GLY A 133 -0.59 16.57 4.31
CA GLY A 133 -0.31 16.47 5.74
C GLY A 133 1.16 16.36 6.14
N LEU A 134 2.07 17.08 5.44
CA LEU A 134 3.48 17.08 5.83
C LEU A 134 3.63 17.68 7.23
N CYS A 135 4.11 16.90 8.18
CA CYS A 135 4.33 17.32 9.55
C CYS A 135 5.56 16.65 10.17
N ARG A 136 6.02 17.17 11.31
CA ARG A 136 7.08 16.53 12.09
C ARG A 136 6.50 15.96 13.38
N PHE A 137 6.70 14.67 13.60
CA PHE A 137 6.21 13.94 14.75
C PHE A 137 7.24 12.90 15.19
N GLN A 138 7.49 12.81 16.50
CA GLN A 138 8.45 11.86 17.10
C GLN A 138 9.82 11.84 16.39
N GLY A 139 10.37 13.02 16.10
CA GLY A 139 11.69 13.16 15.49
C GLY A 139 11.78 12.86 13.99
N ARG A 140 10.67 12.53 13.33
CA ARG A 140 10.59 12.25 11.89
C ARG A 140 9.64 13.19 11.17
N TYR A 141 9.90 13.47 9.91
CA TYR A 141 8.95 14.07 8.99
C TYR A 141 8.02 12.99 8.48
N HIS A 142 6.71 13.22 8.54
CA HIS A 142 5.66 12.37 8.00
C HIS A 142 5.09 13.02 6.76
N LEU A 143 5.10 12.32 5.66
CA LEU A 143 4.50 12.72 4.40
C LEU A 143 3.38 11.74 4.07
N PHE A 144 2.17 12.23 3.98
CA PHE A 144 1.06 11.53 3.34
C PHE A 144 0.91 12.03 1.91
N TYR A 145 0.30 11.25 1.03
CA TYR A 145 0.14 11.63 -0.36
C TYR A 145 -1.04 10.91 -1.01
N GLN A 146 -1.67 11.59 -1.98
CA GLN A 146 -2.69 10.97 -2.83
C GLN A 146 -2.09 9.79 -3.58
N PHE A 147 -2.71 8.62 -3.48
CA PHE A 147 -2.16 7.39 -4.02
C PHE A 147 -3.24 6.47 -4.58
N ASN A 148 -3.03 5.94 -5.78
CA ASN A 148 -3.86 4.88 -6.33
C ASN A 148 -3.04 3.58 -6.45
N PRO A 149 -3.23 2.60 -5.56
CA PRO A 149 -2.47 1.34 -5.59
C PRO A 149 -2.91 0.41 -6.74
N TYR A 150 -4.05 0.68 -7.39
CA TYR A 150 -4.61 -0.19 -8.42
C TYR A 150 -4.22 0.20 -9.84
N GLY A 151 -3.68 1.40 -10.08
CA GLY A 151 -3.42 1.88 -11.43
C GLY A 151 -2.37 2.96 -11.57
N PHE A 152 -2.16 3.41 -12.81
CA PHE A 152 -1.22 4.47 -13.21
C PHE A 152 -1.96 5.75 -13.61
N GLY A 153 -3.16 5.96 -13.13
CA GLY A 153 -3.99 7.13 -13.36
C GLY A 153 -4.75 7.53 -12.11
N TRP A 154 -5.34 8.71 -12.15
CA TRP A 154 -6.17 9.22 -11.09
C TRP A 154 -7.46 8.39 -10.98
N ASP A 155 -7.63 7.68 -9.89
CA ASP A 155 -8.82 6.90 -9.52
C ASP A 155 -8.64 6.37 -8.11
N ASN A 156 -9.74 6.14 -7.37
CA ASN A 156 -9.74 5.38 -6.12
C ASN A 156 -8.68 5.85 -5.12
N MET A 157 -8.72 7.16 -4.81
CA MET A 157 -7.67 7.79 -4.01
C MET A 157 -7.58 7.26 -2.59
N HIS A 158 -6.42 6.72 -2.29
CA HIS A 158 -5.93 6.38 -0.96
C HIS A 158 -4.99 7.47 -0.46
N TRP A 159 -4.56 7.38 0.78
CA TRP A 159 -3.37 8.09 1.25
C TRP A 159 -2.23 7.10 1.47
N GLY A 160 -1.19 7.24 0.67
CA GLY A 160 0.11 6.65 0.96
C GLY A 160 0.78 7.35 2.13
N HIS A 161 1.82 6.74 2.70
CA HIS A 161 2.55 7.27 3.84
C HIS A 161 4.04 7.00 3.71
N ALA A 162 4.85 7.98 4.02
CA ALA A 162 6.30 7.84 4.13
C ALA A 162 6.83 8.69 5.29
N VAL A 163 7.99 8.29 5.81
CA VAL A 163 8.71 9.03 6.85
C VAL A 163 10.15 9.32 6.45
N SER A 164 10.69 10.42 6.96
CA SER A 164 12.07 10.83 6.72
C SER A 164 12.68 11.47 7.96
N ARG A 165 14.00 11.38 8.10
CA ARG A 165 14.75 12.13 9.12
C ARG A 165 15.31 13.45 8.59
N ASP A 166 15.44 13.60 7.26
CA ASP A 166 16.19 14.67 6.60
C ASP A 166 15.45 15.32 5.41
N LEU A 167 14.23 14.86 5.07
CA LEU A 167 13.42 15.28 3.92
C LEU A 167 14.00 14.87 2.55
N VAL A 168 15.08 14.10 2.54
CA VAL A 168 15.74 13.61 1.31
C VAL A 168 15.56 12.10 1.20
N HIS A 169 15.89 11.35 2.26
CA HIS A 169 15.76 9.91 2.30
C HIS A 169 14.45 9.51 2.97
N TRP A 170 13.60 8.81 2.22
CA TRP A 170 12.26 8.45 2.65
C TRP A 170 12.10 6.95 2.82
N THR A 171 11.50 6.58 3.92
CA THR A 171 11.07 5.20 4.21
C THR A 171 9.58 5.09 3.94
N HIS A 172 9.18 4.19 3.03
CA HIS A 172 7.76 3.93 2.73
C HIS A 172 7.11 3.12 3.84
N LEU A 173 5.94 3.54 4.25
CA LEU A 173 5.11 2.89 5.25
C LEU A 173 3.85 2.29 4.61
N PRO A 174 3.06 1.49 5.34
CA PRO A 174 1.78 1.00 4.85
C PRO A 174 0.87 2.13 4.37
N ILE A 175 0.02 1.83 3.40
CA ILE A 175 -1.05 2.75 2.97
C ILE A 175 -1.89 3.11 4.20
N PHE A 176 -2.00 4.41 4.48
CA PHE A 176 -2.55 4.93 5.73
C PHE A 176 -4.08 5.03 5.71
N LEU A 177 -4.64 5.54 4.61
CA LEU A 177 -6.09 5.67 4.46
C LEU A 177 -6.58 4.98 3.20
N GLU A 178 -7.68 4.27 3.36
CA GLU A 178 -8.46 3.73 2.25
C GLU A 178 -9.59 4.68 1.86
N PRO A 179 -10.07 4.61 0.62
CA PRO A 179 -11.26 5.31 0.17
C PRO A 179 -12.53 4.72 0.80
N GLN A 180 -13.67 5.25 0.39
CA GLN A 180 -14.97 4.71 0.78
C GLN A 180 -15.21 3.34 0.12
N PRO A 181 -15.86 2.39 0.81
CA PRO A 181 -16.07 1.01 0.32
C PRO A 181 -16.79 0.93 -1.02
N GLU A 182 -17.65 1.90 -1.34
CA GLU A 182 -18.41 1.97 -2.58
C GLU A 182 -17.51 1.96 -3.83
N LEU A 183 -16.31 2.56 -3.73
CA LEU A 183 -15.31 2.57 -4.80
C LEU A 183 -14.74 1.17 -5.09
N HIS A 184 -14.84 0.26 -4.15
CA HIS A 184 -14.40 -1.12 -4.32
C HIS A 184 -15.47 -2.01 -4.97
N ILE A 185 -16.72 -1.54 -5.05
CA ILE A 185 -17.89 -2.30 -5.53
C ILE A 185 -18.32 -1.86 -6.92
N ASP A 186 -18.54 -0.55 -7.12
CA ASP A 186 -19.11 0.00 -8.36
C ASP A 186 -18.04 0.79 -9.14
N GLU A 187 -17.77 0.37 -10.38
CA GLU A 187 -16.78 1.02 -11.26
C GLU A 187 -17.21 2.40 -11.76
N ARG A 188 -18.50 2.71 -11.69
CA ARG A 188 -19.04 4.04 -12.05
C ARG A 188 -18.76 5.08 -10.96
N ILE A 189 -18.47 4.64 -9.74
CA ILE A 189 -18.13 5.53 -8.64
C ILE A 189 -16.64 5.85 -8.68
N VAL A 190 -16.32 7.13 -8.68
CA VAL A 190 -14.95 7.66 -8.61
C VAL A 190 -14.79 8.60 -7.43
N GLY A 191 -13.56 8.83 -6.99
CA GLY A 191 -13.28 9.70 -5.86
C GLY A 191 -12.30 9.09 -4.87
N GLY A 192 -12.59 9.21 -3.58
CA GLY A 192 -11.81 8.61 -2.50
C GLY A 192 -11.46 9.56 -1.35
N ALA A 193 -10.37 9.27 -0.68
CA ALA A 193 -9.76 10.11 0.33
C ALA A 193 -8.96 11.23 -0.36
N PHE A 194 -9.59 12.39 -0.55
CA PHE A 194 -8.98 13.53 -1.25
C PHE A 194 -7.97 14.26 -0.37
N SER A 195 -7.30 15.25 -0.98
CA SER A 195 -6.23 16.00 -0.36
C SER A 195 -6.64 16.65 0.95
N GLY A 196 -5.66 16.82 1.83
CA GLY A 196 -5.87 17.34 3.16
C GLY A 196 -4.58 17.73 3.85
N SER A 197 -4.69 17.97 5.15
CA SER A 197 -3.60 18.45 5.98
C SER A 197 -3.45 17.64 7.27
N ALA A 198 -2.33 17.86 7.96
CA ALA A 198 -2.05 17.30 9.27
C ALA A 198 -1.68 18.38 10.28
N VAL A 199 -2.06 18.16 11.52
CA VAL A 199 -1.65 18.97 12.66
C VAL A 199 -1.20 18.05 13.78
N THR A 200 -0.04 18.31 14.37
CA THR A 200 0.38 17.61 15.58
C THR A 200 -0.35 18.19 16.79
N VAL A 201 -0.80 17.32 17.68
CA VAL A 201 -1.59 17.68 18.87
C VAL A 201 -0.99 17.06 20.12
N ASP A 202 -1.17 17.74 21.27
CA ASP A 202 -0.81 17.22 22.58
C ASP A 202 -1.83 16.18 23.11
N ALA A 203 -1.59 15.66 24.31
CA ALA A 203 -2.49 14.70 24.96
C ALA A 203 -3.89 15.25 25.29
N CYS A 204 -4.07 16.59 25.27
CA CYS A 204 -5.36 17.27 25.46
C CYS A 204 -5.97 17.69 24.13
N ASP A 205 -5.39 17.25 23.00
CA ASP A 205 -5.87 17.51 21.66
C ASP A 205 -5.72 18.97 21.18
N ASN A 206 -4.82 19.74 21.82
CA ASN A 206 -4.49 21.09 21.36
C ASN A 206 -3.36 21.05 20.33
N PRO A 207 -3.40 21.90 19.29
CA PRO A 207 -2.29 22.03 18.37
C PRO A 207 -0.99 22.36 19.09
N CYS A 208 0.04 21.56 18.85
CA CYS A 208 1.36 21.75 19.45
C CYS A 208 2.47 21.41 18.45
N LYS A 209 3.72 21.71 18.82
CA LYS A 209 4.91 21.42 18.00
C LYS A 209 5.99 20.75 18.84
N GLY A 210 6.85 20.01 18.15
CA GLY A 210 8.02 19.40 18.79
C GLY A 210 7.66 18.14 19.58
N ASP A 211 8.40 17.95 20.69
CA ASP A 211 8.36 16.72 21.47
C ASP A 211 7.13 16.58 22.38
N ASP A 212 6.35 17.65 22.53
CA ASP A 212 5.07 17.64 23.27
C ASP A 212 3.92 17.00 22.48
N ALA A 213 4.13 16.71 21.21
CA ALA A 213 3.12 16.10 20.36
C ALA A 213 2.86 14.64 20.75
N ALA A 214 1.60 14.33 21.06
CA ALA A 214 1.13 13.00 21.42
C ALA A 214 0.54 12.25 20.21
N ALA A 215 0.02 12.98 19.21
CA ALA A 215 -0.60 12.42 18.02
C ALA A 215 -0.51 13.35 16.79
N ILE A 216 -0.82 12.76 15.63
CA ILE A 216 -1.08 13.51 14.39
C ILE A 216 -2.59 13.46 14.12
N ARG A 217 -3.22 14.62 14.00
CA ARG A 217 -4.61 14.75 13.56
C ARG A 217 -4.63 15.08 12.09
N LEU A 218 -5.38 14.31 11.31
CA LEU A 218 -5.55 14.50 9.88
C LEU A 218 -6.91 15.09 9.57
N TYR A 219 -6.92 16.00 8.60
CA TYR A 219 -8.12 16.60 8.03
C TYR A 219 -8.12 16.34 6.53
N LEU A 220 -9.17 15.72 6.03
CA LEU A 220 -9.30 15.35 4.62
C LEU A 220 -10.74 15.54 4.14
N THR A 221 -10.89 15.65 2.84
CA THR A 221 -12.18 15.58 2.14
C THR A 221 -12.39 14.16 1.65
N ARG A 222 -13.52 13.55 1.98
CA ARG A 222 -14.00 12.33 1.34
C ARG A 222 -14.98 12.70 0.23
N HIS A 223 -14.68 12.25 -0.98
CA HIS A 223 -15.46 12.57 -2.18
C HIS A 223 -15.91 11.31 -2.89
N LEU A 224 -17.18 11.30 -3.31
CA LEU A 224 -17.73 10.28 -4.20
C LEU A 224 -18.49 10.98 -5.32
N GLU A 225 -18.23 10.57 -6.54
CA GLU A 225 -18.92 11.01 -7.73
C GLU A 225 -19.31 9.80 -8.58
N THR A 226 -20.51 9.81 -9.14
CA THR A 226 -20.93 8.80 -10.12
C THR A 226 -20.64 9.33 -11.50
N ARG A 227 -19.83 8.63 -12.28
CA ARG A 227 -19.65 8.92 -13.71
C ARG A 227 -21.02 8.86 -14.38
N GLY A 228 -21.43 9.97 -15.00
CA GLY A 228 -22.64 9.99 -15.80
C GLY A 228 -22.51 9.01 -16.97
N ASP A 229 -23.58 8.35 -17.34
CA ASP A 229 -23.64 7.66 -18.62
C ASP A 229 -23.42 8.72 -19.72
N GLU A 230 -22.28 8.69 -20.38
CA GLU A 230 -22.08 9.42 -21.63
C GLU A 230 -23.01 8.79 -22.66
N SER A 231 -24.20 9.36 -22.79
CA SER A 231 -25.21 9.00 -23.79
C SER A 231 -24.90 9.60 -25.15
#